data_d63a66b582838e9fe663f39c32a6367a
#
_entry.id   d63a66b582838e9fe663f39c32a6367a
#
_cell.length_a   1.000
_cell.length_b   1.000
_cell.length_c   1.000
_cell.angle_alpha   90.00
_cell.angle_beta   90.00
_cell.angle_gamma   90.00
#
_symmetry.space_group_name_H-M   'P 1'
#
loop_
_entity.id
_entity.type
_entity.pdbx_description
1 polymer ?
#
loop_
_entity_poly.entity_id
_entity_poly.type
_entity_poly.pdbx_seq_one_letter_code
_entity_poly.pdbx_strand_id
1 'polypeptide(L)'
;LDKYLNSDLIGKPIQINIVASMGLAFKEKYLQNWRSDGKQNMHNIIENVSIHWIDLMNYYFGENSGASYFPRLISKHGTSYDTGLVNIEFNNGLVASIFNSYATPSVNDILIIGTNGSIVFGDDTMQVFSPRDSFDKKGLFIKPKCVVKSEFNFNSMIQDSLQKSLDYFLSHVENSEMFDISDFNKSIVSNSLVLSLEKLHDHNGNNKL
;
A
#
# COMPACT_ATOMS: atom_id res chain seq x y z
N LEU A 1 -5.76 2.88 -13.20
CA LEU A 1 -5.23 1.57 -12.78
C LEU A 1 -6.15 0.45 -13.25
N ASP A 2 -7.44 0.48 -12.96
CA ASP A 2 -8.45 -0.56 -13.28
C ASP A 2 -8.36 -1.08 -14.71
N LYS A 3 -8.28 -0.15 -15.66
CA LYS A 3 -8.15 -0.46 -17.09
C LYS A 3 -7.00 -1.42 -17.40
N TYR A 4 -5.90 -1.36 -16.65
CA TYR A 4 -4.70 -2.15 -16.90
C TYR A 4 -4.65 -3.41 -16.06
N LEU A 5 -5.16 -3.38 -14.81
CA LEU A 5 -5.20 -4.56 -13.94
C LEU A 5 -6.03 -5.71 -14.54
N ASN A 6 -7.04 -5.36 -15.34
CA ASN A 6 -7.92 -6.32 -16.00
C ASN A 6 -7.63 -6.49 -17.50
N SER A 7 -6.44 -6.10 -17.96
CA SER A 7 -6.08 -6.18 -19.38
C SER A 7 -5.13 -7.32 -19.69
N ASP A 8 -5.17 -7.80 -20.93
CA ASP A 8 -4.21 -8.78 -21.46
C ASP A 8 -2.75 -8.28 -21.42
N LEU A 9 -2.53 -6.97 -21.33
CA LEU A 9 -1.19 -6.40 -21.20
C LEU A 9 -0.49 -6.89 -19.93
N ILE A 10 -1.23 -7.01 -18.83
CA ILE A 10 -0.69 -7.45 -17.53
C ILE A 10 -0.96 -8.93 -17.31
N GLY A 11 -2.09 -9.44 -17.83
CA GLY A 11 -2.59 -10.74 -17.46
C GLY A 11 -3.07 -10.76 -16.00
N LYS A 12 -3.03 -11.92 -15.35
CA LYS A 12 -3.43 -12.05 -13.95
C LYS A 12 -2.34 -11.44 -13.05
N PRO A 13 -2.63 -10.46 -12.17
CA PRO A 13 -1.70 -9.97 -11.15
C PRO A 13 -1.29 -11.10 -10.19
N ILE A 14 0.01 -11.21 -9.89
CA ILE A 14 0.58 -12.25 -9.02
C ILE A 14 1.38 -11.69 -7.85
N GLN A 15 1.97 -10.51 -8.02
CA GLN A 15 2.80 -9.86 -7.00
C GLN A 15 2.63 -8.36 -7.06
N ILE A 16 2.54 -7.72 -5.88
CA ILE A 16 2.57 -6.26 -5.73
C ILE A 16 3.61 -5.90 -4.69
N ASN A 17 4.49 -4.94 -5.04
CA ASN A 17 5.43 -4.36 -4.11
C ASN A 17 5.14 -2.87 -3.99
N ILE A 18 4.91 -2.41 -2.79
CA ILE A 18 4.65 -1.00 -2.46
C ILE A 18 5.76 -0.53 -1.53
N VAL A 19 6.43 0.55 -1.91
CA VAL A 19 7.36 1.27 -1.06
C VAL A 19 6.84 2.70 -0.92
N ALA A 20 6.38 3.06 0.27
CA ALA A 20 5.93 4.41 0.57
C ALA A 20 6.60 4.89 1.86
N SER A 21 7.58 5.76 1.72
CA SER A 21 8.43 6.19 2.80
C SER A 21 8.72 7.69 2.78
N MET A 22 9.11 8.22 3.94
CA MET A 22 9.50 9.62 4.09
C MET A 22 10.34 9.82 5.36
N GLY A 23 11.20 10.82 5.38
CA GLY A 23 12.07 11.13 6.54
C GLY A 23 11.38 11.88 7.69
N LEU A 24 10.12 11.56 8.01
CA LEU A 24 9.35 12.28 9.03
C LEU A 24 9.96 12.14 10.42
N ALA A 25 10.55 10.99 10.75
CA ALA A 25 11.15 10.73 12.07
C ALA A 25 12.33 11.67 12.40
N PHE A 26 12.92 12.33 11.40
CA PHE A 26 14.01 13.29 11.57
C PHE A 26 13.53 14.75 11.65
N LYS A 27 12.22 14.98 11.74
CA LYS A 27 11.64 16.31 11.94
C LYS A 27 11.34 16.53 13.42
N GLU A 28 11.70 17.70 13.96
CA GLU A 28 11.44 18.06 15.36
C GLU A 28 9.96 17.87 15.74
N LYS A 29 9.05 18.28 14.87
CA LYS A 29 7.61 18.10 15.06
C LYS A 29 7.18 16.63 15.25
N TYR A 30 7.96 15.66 14.79
CA TYR A 30 7.67 14.23 14.98
C TYR A 30 7.86 13.83 16.43
N LEU A 31 8.96 14.29 17.07
CA LEU A 31 9.26 13.97 18.48
C LEU A 31 8.23 14.53 19.46
N GLN A 32 7.56 15.62 19.07
CA GLN A 32 6.51 16.26 19.87
C GLN A 32 5.11 15.75 19.55
N ASN A 33 5.01 14.70 18.72
CA ASN A 33 3.74 14.21 18.20
C ASN A 33 3.46 12.79 18.76
N TRP A 34 2.19 12.48 18.95
CA TRP A 34 1.71 11.16 19.37
C TRP A 34 2.23 10.01 18.48
N ARG A 35 2.61 10.30 17.23
CA ARG A 35 3.20 9.32 16.30
C ARG A 35 4.54 8.77 16.75
N SER A 36 5.27 9.49 17.58
CA SER A 36 6.57 9.06 18.13
C SER A 36 6.46 8.40 19.50
N ASP A 37 5.28 8.46 20.14
CA ASP A 37 5.05 7.99 21.50
C ASP A 37 4.42 6.58 21.50
N GLY A 38 5.25 5.58 21.75
CA GLY A 38 4.80 4.18 21.81
C GLY A 38 3.86 3.86 22.98
N LYS A 39 3.74 4.74 23.99
CA LYS A 39 2.71 4.58 25.03
C LYS A 39 1.32 4.94 24.52
N GLN A 40 1.24 5.87 23.58
CA GLN A 40 -0.01 6.27 22.96
C GLN A 40 -0.34 5.36 21.76
N ASN A 41 0.68 5.07 20.94
CA ASN A 41 0.52 4.21 19.77
C ASN A 41 1.85 3.54 19.40
N MET A 42 2.04 2.29 19.82
CA MET A 42 3.24 1.52 19.52
C MET A 42 3.36 1.17 18.04
N HIS A 43 2.25 0.85 17.41
CA HIS A 43 2.15 0.38 16.04
C HIS A 43 1.76 1.48 15.02
N ASN A 44 2.07 2.73 15.35
CA ASN A 44 1.71 3.90 14.56
C ASN A 44 1.92 3.72 13.04
N ILE A 45 3.01 3.08 12.62
CA ILE A 45 3.32 2.97 11.17
C ILE A 45 2.28 2.14 10.41
N ILE A 46 1.76 1.05 10.99
CA ILE A 46 0.74 0.23 10.33
C ILE A 46 -0.63 0.90 10.42
N GLU A 47 -0.98 1.50 11.56
CA GLU A 47 -2.28 2.13 11.78
C GLU A 47 -2.48 3.42 10.96
N ASN A 48 -1.39 4.15 10.67
CA ASN A 48 -1.47 5.46 9.99
C ASN A 48 -1.03 5.46 8.53
N VAL A 49 -0.19 4.52 8.12
CA VAL A 49 0.36 4.53 6.75
C VAL A 49 0.00 3.25 6.03
N SER A 50 0.37 2.10 6.60
CA SER A 50 0.12 0.84 5.91
C SER A 50 -1.37 0.55 5.74
N ILE A 51 -2.23 1.03 6.66
CA ILE A 51 -3.69 0.84 6.58
C ILE A 51 -4.27 1.32 5.25
N HIS A 52 -3.79 2.44 4.70
CA HIS A 52 -4.28 2.95 3.42
C HIS A 52 -3.95 2.01 2.25
N TRP A 53 -2.77 1.40 2.28
CA TRP A 53 -2.36 0.43 1.28
C TRP A 53 -3.07 -0.91 1.46
N ILE A 54 -3.24 -1.35 2.72
CA ILE A 54 -4.00 -2.56 3.06
C ILE A 54 -5.44 -2.44 2.56
N ASP A 55 -6.08 -1.30 2.82
CA ASP A 55 -7.45 -1.04 2.38
C ASP A 55 -7.56 -1.03 0.85
N LEU A 56 -6.63 -0.37 0.17
CA LEU A 56 -6.57 -0.37 -1.28
C LEU A 56 -6.37 -1.78 -1.86
N MET A 57 -5.53 -2.61 -1.25
CA MET A 57 -5.32 -3.99 -1.68
C MET A 57 -6.57 -4.84 -1.45
N ASN A 58 -7.24 -4.72 -0.30
CA ASN A 58 -8.50 -5.41 -0.03
C ASN A 58 -9.60 -4.97 -1.01
N TYR A 59 -9.65 -3.70 -1.36
CA TYR A 59 -10.60 -3.18 -2.35
C TYR A 59 -10.43 -3.84 -3.73
N TYR A 60 -9.17 -3.96 -4.21
CA TYR A 60 -8.90 -4.51 -5.54
C TYR A 60 -8.88 -6.04 -5.60
N PHE A 61 -8.43 -6.71 -4.56
CA PHE A 61 -8.11 -8.14 -4.61
C PHE A 61 -8.94 -9.01 -3.67
N GLY A 62 -9.78 -8.39 -2.86
CA GLY A 62 -10.74 -9.06 -1.99
C GLY A 62 -10.12 -9.61 -0.71
N GLU A 63 -10.63 -10.75 -0.25
CA GLU A 63 -10.24 -11.34 1.02
C GLU A 63 -8.82 -11.92 1.00
N ASN A 64 -8.12 -11.76 2.11
CA ASN A 64 -6.80 -12.34 2.35
C ASN A 64 -6.92 -13.72 3.01
N SER A 65 -5.94 -14.60 2.72
CA SER A 65 -5.76 -15.92 3.33
C SER A 65 -4.71 -15.93 4.42
N GLY A 66 -3.87 -14.90 4.49
CA GLY A 66 -2.82 -14.77 5.49
C GLY A 66 -2.10 -13.45 5.39
N ALA A 67 -1.49 -13.03 6.50
CA ALA A 67 -0.66 -11.85 6.52
C ALA A 67 0.43 -11.93 7.59
N SER A 68 1.50 -11.15 7.42
CA SER A 68 2.58 -11.01 8.37
C SER A 68 3.02 -9.55 8.49
N TYR A 69 3.51 -9.17 9.67
CA TYR A 69 3.95 -7.81 9.97
C TYR A 69 5.30 -7.81 10.70
N PHE A 70 6.21 -6.97 10.23
CA PHE A 70 7.57 -6.83 10.74
C PHE A 70 7.84 -5.36 11.10
N PRO A 71 7.42 -4.89 12.29
CA PRO A 71 7.68 -3.53 12.74
C PRO A 71 9.12 -3.36 13.25
N ARG A 72 9.63 -2.12 13.15
CA ARG A 72 10.95 -1.75 13.66
C ARG A 72 10.98 -0.29 14.08
N LEU A 73 11.82 0.02 15.07
CA LEU A 73 12.23 1.39 15.40
C LEU A 73 13.64 1.61 14.83
N ILE A 74 13.73 2.24 13.68
CA ILE A 74 14.98 2.43 12.91
C ILE A 74 15.64 3.77 13.22
N SER A 75 14.87 4.86 13.28
CA SER A 75 15.41 6.21 13.50
C SER A 75 16.03 6.39 14.89
N LYS A 76 15.61 5.59 15.87
CA LYS A 76 15.88 5.77 17.31
C LYS A 76 15.30 7.08 17.88
N HIS A 77 14.38 7.70 17.16
CA HIS A 77 13.66 8.89 17.58
C HIS A 77 12.24 8.48 18.02
N GLY A 78 11.94 8.77 19.29
CA GLY A 78 10.69 8.31 19.91
C GLY A 78 10.76 6.86 20.37
N THR A 79 9.60 6.29 20.65
CA THR A 79 9.43 4.92 21.20
C THR A 79 8.44 4.08 20.41
N SER A 80 7.70 4.68 19.46
CA SER A 80 6.79 3.98 18.53
C SER A 80 7.56 3.41 17.34
N TYR A 81 7.08 2.31 16.77
CA TYR A 81 7.62 1.81 15.51
C TYR A 81 7.45 2.82 14.38
N ASP A 82 8.54 3.11 13.68
CA ASP A 82 8.63 4.09 12.60
C ASP A 82 8.81 3.45 11.23
N THR A 83 8.96 2.14 11.20
CA THR A 83 9.17 1.34 9.98
C THR A 83 8.42 0.04 10.10
N GLY A 84 7.77 -0.39 9.02
CA GLY A 84 7.03 -1.64 8.96
C GLY A 84 7.03 -2.25 7.57
N LEU A 85 7.10 -3.58 7.53
CA LEU A 85 6.83 -4.39 6.35
C LEU A 85 5.61 -5.25 6.64
N VAL A 86 4.60 -5.17 5.79
CA VAL A 86 3.42 -6.03 5.80
C VAL A 86 3.42 -6.87 4.53
N ASN A 87 3.28 -8.19 4.66
CA ASN A 87 2.99 -9.07 3.54
C ASN A 87 1.57 -9.62 3.69
N ILE A 88 0.82 -9.65 2.61
CA ILE A 88 -0.56 -10.14 2.56
C ILE A 88 -0.67 -11.16 1.43
N GLU A 89 -1.20 -12.32 1.74
CA GLU A 89 -1.57 -13.36 0.76
C GLU A 89 -3.08 -13.30 0.54
N PHE A 90 -3.52 -13.22 -0.70
CA PHE A 90 -4.93 -13.17 -1.08
C PHE A 90 -5.45 -14.53 -1.54
N ASN A 91 -6.74 -14.79 -1.34
CA ASN A 91 -7.38 -16.05 -1.75
C ASN A 91 -7.23 -16.36 -3.24
N ASN A 92 -7.01 -15.36 -4.08
CA ASN A 92 -6.77 -15.52 -5.52
C ASN A 92 -5.32 -15.87 -5.89
N GLY A 93 -4.43 -16.00 -4.87
CA GLY A 93 -3.00 -16.34 -5.01
C GLY A 93 -2.08 -15.15 -5.27
N LEU A 94 -2.59 -13.91 -5.21
CA LEU A 94 -1.75 -12.71 -5.26
C LEU A 94 -1.06 -12.51 -3.90
N VAL A 95 0.19 -12.03 -3.94
CA VAL A 95 0.92 -11.59 -2.75
C VAL A 95 1.23 -10.09 -2.85
N ALA A 96 0.93 -9.33 -1.81
CA ALA A 96 1.30 -7.94 -1.68
C ALA A 96 2.35 -7.76 -0.57
N SER A 97 3.43 -7.02 -0.87
CA SER A 97 4.45 -6.58 0.09
C SER A 97 4.40 -5.07 0.20
N ILE A 98 4.14 -4.56 1.40
CA ILE A 98 3.92 -3.14 1.70
C ILE A 98 5.00 -2.70 2.69
N PHE A 99 5.96 -1.91 2.24
CA PHE A 99 6.99 -1.30 3.07
C PHE A 99 6.66 0.17 3.31
N ASN A 100 6.56 0.54 4.58
CA ASN A 100 6.37 1.92 4.99
C ASN A 100 7.42 2.33 6.02
N SER A 101 7.92 3.58 5.93
CA SER A 101 8.90 4.08 6.87
C SER A 101 8.84 5.61 7.02
N TYR A 102 8.97 6.06 8.27
CA TYR A 102 9.26 7.46 8.59
C TYR A 102 10.78 7.71 8.74
N ALA A 103 11.60 6.65 8.66
CA ALA A 103 13.03 6.68 8.96
C ALA A 103 13.93 6.55 7.71
N THR A 104 13.36 6.61 6.51
CA THR A 104 14.11 6.49 5.25
C THR A 104 13.84 7.69 4.31
N PRO A 105 14.62 7.90 3.26
CA PRO A 105 14.33 8.92 2.26
C PRO A 105 12.91 8.78 1.69
N SER A 106 12.39 9.87 1.12
CA SER A 106 11.08 9.84 0.47
C SER A 106 11.16 8.98 -0.80
N VAL A 107 10.35 7.92 -0.82
CA VAL A 107 10.15 7.02 -1.96
C VAL A 107 8.68 6.69 -2.03
N ASN A 108 8.11 6.73 -3.23
CA ASN A 108 6.73 6.32 -3.49
C ASN A 108 6.71 5.51 -4.80
N ASP A 109 7.03 4.23 -4.66
CA ASP A 109 7.09 3.30 -5.79
C ASP A 109 6.09 2.16 -5.61
N ILE A 110 5.41 1.82 -6.69
CA ILE A 110 4.54 0.64 -6.76
C ILE A 110 4.95 -0.17 -7.98
N LEU A 111 5.23 -1.45 -7.77
CA LEU A 111 5.45 -2.43 -8.82
C LEU A 111 4.36 -3.50 -8.75
N ILE A 112 3.60 -3.64 -9.82
CA ILE A 112 2.62 -4.71 -10.01
C ILE A 112 3.15 -5.66 -11.08
N ILE A 113 3.28 -6.93 -10.75
CA ILE A 113 3.72 -7.98 -11.66
C ILE A 113 2.53 -8.89 -11.96
N GLY A 114 2.23 -9.04 -13.22
CA GLY A 114 1.23 -9.97 -13.72
C GLY A 114 1.85 -11.08 -14.56
N THR A 115 1.01 -12.01 -15.03
CA THR A 115 1.44 -13.17 -15.82
C THR A 115 1.93 -12.82 -17.23
N ASN A 116 1.65 -11.61 -17.74
CA ASN A 116 2.08 -11.17 -19.07
C ASN A 116 2.84 -9.84 -19.10
N GLY A 117 2.77 -9.06 -18.03
CA GLY A 117 3.43 -7.76 -17.99
C GLY A 117 3.54 -7.21 -16.58
N SER A 118 4.00 -5.97 -16.49
CA SER A 118 4.12 -5.27 -15.21
C SER A 118 3.71 -3.80 -15.33
N ILE A 119 3.26 -3.24 -14.21
CA ILE A 119 2.99 -1.80 -14.05
C ILE A 119 3.99 -1.26 -13.04
N VAL A 120 4.61 -0.14 -13.36
CA VAL A 120 5.50 0.59 -12.47
C VAL A 120 4.93 1.99 -12.27
N PHE A 121 4.72 2.38 -11.00
CA PHE A 121 4.46 3.75 -10.60
C PHE A 121 5.69 4.28 -9.86
N GLY A 122 6.11 5.47 -10.18
CA GLY A 122 7.20 6.19 -9.53
C GLY A 122 7.50 7.47 -10.29
N ASP A 123 8.11 8.46 -9.62
CA ASP A 123 8.52 9.74 -10.22
C ASP A 123 7.41 10.43 -11.03
N ASP A 124 6.20 10.50 -10.46
CA ASP A 124 5.00 11.05 -11.13
C ASP A 124 4.67 10.40 -12.49
N THR A 125 5.10 9.16 -12.70
CA THR A 125 4.81 8.39 -13.90
C THR A 125 4.19 7.04 -13.61
N MET A 126 3.34 6.58 -14.54
CA MET A 126 2.91 5.19 -14.63
C MET A 126 3.42 4.61 -15.95
N GLN A 127 4.05 3.45 -15.88
CA GLN A 127 4.57 2.74 -17.05
C GLN A 127 4.05 1.30 -17.07
N VAL A 128 3.64 0.83 -18.24
CA VAL A 128 3.24 -0.57 -18.46
C VAL A 128 4.25 -1.22 -19.39
N PHE A 129 4.77 -2.36 -18.97
CA PHE A 129 5.77 -3.15 -19.71
C PHE A 129 5.15 -4.50 -20.09
N SER A 130 5.17 -4.83 -21.39
CA SER A 130 4.57 -6.05 -21.95
C SER A 130 5.14 -6.31 -23.35
N PRO A 131 5.07 -7.55 -23.86
CA PRO A 131 4.67 -8.81 -23.23
C PRO A 131 5.83 -9.46 -22.45
N ARG A 132 5.50 -10.52 -21.67
CA ARG A 132 6.50 -11.35 -20.95
C ARG A 132 7.52 -12.01 -21.88
N ASP A 133 7.08 -12.39 -23.08
CA ASP A 133 7.87 -13.14 -24.06
C ASP A 133 8.77 -12.18 -24.88
N SER A 134 9.60 -11.41 -24.18
CA SER A 134 10.51 -10.46 -24.81
C SER A 134 11.93 -11.05 -24.88
N PHE A 135 12.44 -11.20 -26.12
CA PHE A 135 13.76 -11.78 -26.39
C PHE A 135 14.57 -10.90 -27.33
N ASP A 136 15.88 -10.93 -27.19
CA ASP A 136 16.80 -10.35 -28.16
C ASP A 136 17.00 -11.27 -29.38
N LYS A 137 17.83 -10.82 -30.33
CA LYS A 137 18.13 -11.59 -31.54
C LYS A 137 18.88 -12.93 -31.27
N LYS A 138 19.41 -13.10 -30.07
CA LYS A 138 20.11 -14.31 -29.62
C LYS A 138 19.22 -15.23 -28.80
N GLY A 139 17.92 -14.88 -28.60
CA GLY A 139 16.97 -15.62 -27.78
C GLY A 139 17.14 -15.43 -26.28
N LEU A 140 17.87 -14.41 -25.82
CA LEU A 140 18.00 -14.10 -24.42
C LEU A 140 16.83 -13.22 -23.95
N PHE A 141 16.35 -13.45 -22.73
CA PHE A 141 15.32 -12.62 -22.12
C PHE A 141 15.80 -11.16 -21.97
N ILE A 142 14.95 -10.25 -22.39
CA ILE A 142 15.15 -8.81 -22.22
C ILE A 142 13.96 -8.20 -21.48
N LYS A 143 14.17 -7.04 -20.89
CA LYS A 143 13.07 -6.27 -20.30
C LYS A 143 12.02 -5.98 -21.38
N PRO A 144 10.73 -6.25 -21.14
CA PRO A 144 9.65 -5.90 -22.05
C PRO A 144 9.67 -4.40 -22.39
N LYS A 145 9.13 -4.06 -23.56
CA LYS A 145 9.00 -2.66 -23.97
C LYS A 145 7.95 -1.95 -23.09
N CYS A 146 8.20 -0.68 -22.82
CA CYS A 146 7.17 0.21 -22.28
C CYS A 146 6.12 0.45 -23.37
N VAL A 147 4.94 -0.11 -23.21
CA VAL A 147 3.82 0.00 -24.17
C VAL A 147 2.83 1.10 -23.80
N VAL A 148 2.84 1.54 -22.55
CA VAL A 148 2.07 2.68 -22.04
C VAL A 148 2.95 3.50 -21.12
N LYS A 149 2.95 4.81 -21.29
CA LYS A 149 3.50 5.77 -20.34
C LYS A 149 2.48 6.89 -20.11
N SER A 150 2.18 7.17 -18.86
CA SER A 150 1.36 8.31 -18.42
C SER A 150 2.12 9.10 -17.39
N GLU A 151 2.05 10.41 -17.49
CA GLU A 151 2.54 11.35 -16.50
C GLU A 151 1.37 11.89 -15.69
N PHE A 152 1.56 12.13 -14.41
CA PHE A 152 0.57 12.70 -13.52
C PHE A 152 1.24 13.64 -12.51
N ASN A 153 0.46 14.53 -11.91
CA ASN A 153 0.94 15.34 -10.80
C ASN A 153 0.33 14.79 -9.51
N PHE A 154 1.17 14.23 -8.65
CA PHE A 154 0.72 13.59 -7.41
C PHE A 154 -0.06 14.55 -6.50
N ASN A 155 0.39 15.80 -6.38
CA ASN A 155 -0.30 16.78 -5.53
C ASN A 155 -1.69 17.13 -6.08
N SER A 156 -1.83 17.30 -7.39
CA SER A 156 -3.16 17.52 -8.01
C SER A 156 -4.06 16.32 -7.81
N MET A 157 -3.54 15.09 -7.95
CA MET A 157 -4.32 13.87 -7.72
C MET A 157 -4.83 13.76 -6.29
N ILE A 158 -4.02 14.13 -5.28
CA ILE A 158 -4.47 14.16 -3.89
C ILE A 158 -5.58 15.19 -3.69
N GLN A 159 -5.43 16.41 -4.24
CA GLN A 159 -6.45 17.46 -4.11
C GLN A 159 -7.78 17.01 -4.74
N ASP A 160 -7.73 16.47 -5.95
CA ASP A 160 -8.89 15.94 -6.64
C ASP A 160 -9.56 14.79 -5.88
N SER A 161 -8.76 13.92 -5.27
CA SER A 161 -9.23 12.80 -4.45
C SER A 161 -9.94 13.29 -3.19
N LEU A 162 -9.38 14.27 -2.49
CA LEU A 162 -9.99 14.88 -1.30
C LEU A 162 -11.31 15.57 -1.64
N GLN A 163 -11.36 16.31 -2.78
CA GLN A 163 -12.59 16.94 -3.24
C GLN A 163 -13.66 15.89 -3.54
N LYS A 164 -13.33 14.85 -4.28
CA LYS A 164 -14.26 13.74 -4.58
C LYS A 164 -14.76 13.03 -3.32
N SER A 165 -13.88 12.84 -2.33
CA SER A 165 -14.28 12.24 -1.05
C SER A 165 -15.27 13.12 -0.29
N LEU A 166 -15.07 14.44 -0.32
CA LEU A 166 -15.99 15.39 0.29
C LEU A 166 -17.34 15.40 -0.44
N ASP A 167 -17.32 15.46 -1.77
CA ASP A 167 -18.53 15.45 -2.61
C ASP A 167 -19.33 14.15 -2.39
N TYR A 168 -18.63 13.01 -2.32
CA TYR A 168 -19.23 11.73 -1.99
C TYR A 168 -19.89 11.75 -0.62
N PHE A 169 -19.21 12.24 0.42
CA PHE A 169 -19.77 12.35 1.75
C PHE A 169 -21.00 13.26 1.78
N LEU A 170 -20.94 14.44 1.18
CA LEU A 170 -22.07 15.39 1.15
C LEU A 170 -23.27 14.80 0.42
N SER A 171 -23.08 14.12 -0.70
CA SER A 171 -24.18 13.48 -1.43
C SER A 171 -24.91 12.42 -0.60
N HIS A 172 -24.18 11.69 0.25
CA HIS A 172 -24.78 10.69 1.16
C HIS A 172 -25.46 11.32 2.38
N VAL A 173 -24.98 12.49 2.84
CA VAL A 173 -25.67 13.27 3.89
C VAL A 173 -26.99 13.84 3.36
N GLU A 174 -26.99 14.33 2.11
CA GLU A 174 -28.16 14.88 1.46
C GLU A 174 -29.19 13.81 1.05
N ASN A 175 -28.72 12.62 0.71
CA ASN A 175 -29.55 11.50 0.28
C ASN A 175 -29.14 10.21 1.00
N SER A 176 -29.72 9.95 2.16
CA SER A 176 -29.41 8.78 2.99
C SER A 176 -29.75 7.43 2.33
N GLU A 177 -30.60 7.39 1.30
CA GLU A 177 -30.90 6.17 0.54
C GLU A 177 -29.72 5.70 -0.31
N MET A 178 -28.73 6.56 -0.57
CA MET A 178 -27.50 6.21 -1.28
C MET A 178 -26.46 5.52 -0.40
N PHE A 179 -26.67 5.48 0.94
CA PHE A 179 -25.71 4.87 1.85
C PHE A 179 -25.62 3.36 1.65
N ASP A 180 -24.44 2.89 1.23
CA ASP A 180 -24.15 1.46 1.13
C ASP A 180 -23.26 1.00 2.29
N ILE A 181 -23.86 0.21 3.20
CA ILE A 181 -23.17 -0.39 4.34
C ILE A 181 -21.98 -1.28 3.92
N SER A 182 -21.95 -1.74 2.66
CA SER A 182 -20.88 -2.60 2.18
C SER A 182 -19.52 -1.91 2.18
N ASP A 183 -19.45 -0.61 1.89
CA ASP A 183 -18.21 0.17 1.90
C ASP A 183 -17.67 0.32 3.33
N PHE A 184 -18.56 0.51 4.30
CA PHE A 184 -18.17 0.51 5.72
C PHE A 184 -17.63 -0.86 6.15
N ASN A 185 -18.27 -1.95 5.73
CA ASN A 185 -17.85 -3.30 6.06
C ASN A 185 -16.45 -3.61 5.47
N LYS A 186 -16.12 -3.12 4.28
CA LYS A 186 -14.76 -3.26 3.70
C LYS A 186 -13.71 -2.59 4.60
N SER A 187 -13.98 -1.39 5.10
CA SER A 187 -13.08 -0.70 6.03
C SER A 187 -12.92 -1.44 7.36
N ILE A 188 -13.97 -2.11 7.86
CA ILE A 188 -13.88 -2.97 9.04
C ILE A 188 -12.90 -4.14 8.81
N VAL A 189 -12.93 -4.77 7.63
CA VAL A 189 -12.01 -5.87 7.28
C VAL A 189 -10.55 -5.40 7.35
N SER A 190 -10.25 -4.25 6.76
CA SER A 190 -8.90 -3.67 6.76
C SER A 190 -8.41 -3.34 8.16
N ASN A 191 -9.25 -2.70 8.98
CA ASN A 191 -8.93 -2.39 10.38
C ASN A 191 -8.76 -3.67 11.23
N SER A 192 -9.61 -4.67 11.04
CA SER A 192 -9.51 -5.94 11.76
C SER A 192 -8.21 -6.68 11.44
N LEU A 193 -7.75 -6.61 10.18
CA LEU A 193 -6.46 -7.17 9.79
C LEU A 193 -5.30 -6.45 10.51
N VAL A 194 -5.28 -5.12 10.53
CA VAL A 194 -4.26 -4.34 11.24
C VAL A 194 -4.20 -4.74 12.71
N LEU A 195 -5.34 -4.70 13.43
CA LEU A 195 -5.41 -5.06 14.84
C LEU A 195 -4.98 -6.51 15.13
N SER A 196 -5.24 -7.43 14.20
CA SER A 196 -4.80 -8.83 14.36
C SER A 196 -3.28 -8.97 14.21
N LEU A 197 -2.68 -8.24 13.28
CA LEU A 197 -1.23 -8.23 13.05
C LEU A 197 -0.46 -7.64 14.23
N GLU A 198 -0.97 -6.60 14.86
CA GLU A 198 -0.41 -6.02 16.09
C GLU A 198 -0.42 -7.02 17.23
N LYS A 199 -1.57 -7.64 17.51
CA LYS A 199 -1.71 -8.66 18.56
C LYS A 199 -0.76 -9.84 18.34
N LEU A 200 -0.65 -10.34 17.12
CA LEU A 200 0.25 -11.44 16.79
C LEU A 200 1.71 -11.07 17.00
N HIS A 201 2.09 -9.83 16.67
CA HIS A 201 3.44 -9.32 16.89
C HIS A 201 3.74 -9.24 18.40
N ASP A 202 2.85 -8.66 19.20
CA ASP A 202 3.02 -8.46 20.64
C ASP A 202 3.12 -9.79 21.40
N HIS A 203 2.31 -10.78 21.02
CA HIS A 203 2.38 -12.13 21.59
C HIS A 203 3.70 -12.83 21.27
N ASN A 204 4.20 -12.71 20.04
CA ASN A 204 5.46 -13.34 19.63
C ASN A 204 6.71 -12.59 20.18
N GLY A 205 6.61 -11.28 20.39
CA GLY A 205 7.67 -10.44 20.97
C GLY A 205 7.94 -10.77 22.44
N ASN A 206 6.92 -11.09 23.21
CA ASN A 206 7.03 -11.44 24.63
C ASN A 206 7.65 -12.83 24.87
N ASN A 207 7.77 -13.67 23.86
CA ASN A 207 8.41 -15.00 23.96
C ASN A 207 9.90 -15.00 23.55
N LYS A 208 10.52 -13.83 23.31
CA LYS A 208 11.94 -13.68 22.91
C LYS A 208 12.79 -12.93 23.93
N LEU A 209 12.37 -12.89 25.20
CA LEU A 209 13.21 -12.42 26.31
C LEU A 209 13.75 -13.58 27.11
#